data_2f20542ae6c9abe195bcd5cea4c7f44f
#
_entry.id   2f20542ae6c9abe195bcd5cea4c7f44f
#
_cell.length_a   1.000
_cell.length_b   1.000
_cell.length_c   1.000
_cell.angle_alpha   90.00
_cell.angle_beta   90.00
_cell.angle_gamma   90.00
#
_symmetry.space_group_name_H-M   'P 1'
#
loop_
_entity.id
_entity.type
_entity.pdbx_description
1 polymer ?
#
loop_
_entity_poly.entity_id
_entity_poly.type
_entity_poly.pdbx_seq_one_letter_code
_entity_poly.pdbx_strand_id
1 'polypeptide(L)'
;MGTKTQDALGQFEQLVLTAMMAAAPDAYASAIRQKAMELGGRKVTFGSVFITLGRLQEKGYVASKRGTPSSNGGRPKRYYRMRAAGERALREAFETSKRLQQTAASRFQFVEWKIQNIQNPTAEPDGS
;
A
#
# COMPACT_ATOMS: atom_id res chain seq x y z
N MET A 1 14.78 -12.65 20.27
CA MET A 1 14.76 -12.40 19.95
C MET A 1 14.44 -12.32 19.22
N GLY A 2 14.34 -12.41 19.20
CA GLY A 2 14.07 -12.05 18.65
C GLY A 2 13.90 -11.80 17.46
N THR A 3 13.80 -12.41 16.99
CA THR A 3 13.65 -12.20 15.84
C THR A 3 12.62 -11.54 15.56
N LYS A 4 12.69 -10.66 15.33
CA LYS A 4 11.81 -9.94 15.04
C LYS A 4 11.23 -10.38 13.88
N THR A 5 10.20 -10.80 14.00
CA THR A 5 9.54 -11.14 12.95
C THR A 5 9.46 -10.05 12.10
N GLN A 6 9.44 -10.14 10.95
CA GLN A 6 9.20 -9.17 10.15
C GLN A 6 7.95 -8.65 10.35
N ASP A 7 7.81 -7.49 10.61
CA ASP A 7 6.56 -6.84 10.75
C ASP A 7 5.87 -6.84 9.44
N ALA A 8 4.65 -7.27 9.38
CA ALA A 8 3.83 -7.12 8.18
C ALA A 8 3.66 -5.65 7.87
N LEU A 9 3.62 -5.30 6.61
CA LEU A 9 3.40 -3.92 6.23
C LEU A 9 1.98 -3.49 6.56
N GLY A 10 1.84 -2.36 7.22
CA GLY A 10 0.53 -1.80 7.46
C GLY A 10 -0.07 -1.24 6.19
N GLN A 11 -1.37 -0.96 6.23
CA GLN A 11 -2.05 -0.43 5.07
C GLN A 11 -1.45 0.86 4.56
N PHE A 12 -1.13 1.76 5.46
CA PHE A 12 -0.59 3.03 5.03
C PHE A 12 0.82 2.88 4.45
N GLU A 13 1.59 1.95 5.00
CA GLU A 13 2.91 1.66 4.45
C GLU A 13 2.79 1.10 3.04
N GLN A 14 1.80 0.23 2.82
CA GLN A 14 1.57 -0.31 1.49
C GLN A 14 1.18 0.81 0.51
N LEU A 15 0.35 1.72 0.96
CA LEU A 15 -0.07 2.84 0.14
C LEU A 15 1.12 3.71 -0.24
N VAL A 16 1.97 4.02 0.74
CA VAL A 16 3.12 4.89 0.49
C VAL A 16 4.12 4.21 -0.45
N LEU A 17 4.38 2.92 -0.25
CA LEU A 17 5.30 2.21 -1.15
C LEU A 17 4.76 2.15 -2.57
N THR A 18 3.48 1.90 -2.72
CA THR A 18 2.86 1.84 -4.04
C THR A 18 2.87 3.21 -4.71
N ALA A 19 2.58 4.24 -3.91
CA ALA A 19 2.62 5.61 -4.42
C ALA A 19 4.02 6.00 -4.87
N MET A 20 5.03 5.53 -4.15
CA MET A 20 6.41 5.81 -4.51
C MET A 20 6.74 5.18 -5.86
N MET A 21 6.30 3.95 -6.08
CA MET A 21 6.52 3.31 -7.36
C MET A 21 5.79 4.05 -8.48
N ALA A 22 4.57 4.49 -8.21
CA ALA A 22 3.79 5.22 -9.20
C ALA A 22 4.39 6.57 -9.54
N ALA A 23 5.09 7.18 -8.59
CA ALA A 23 5.68 8.49 -8.81
C ALA A 23 7.04 8.44 -9.49
N ALA A 24 7.66 7.25 -9.54
CA ALA A 24 8.99 7.14 -10.11
C ALA A 24 9.00 7.63 -11.56
N PRO A 25 10.07 8.26 -12.01
CA PRO A 25 11.32 8.48 -11.29
C PRO A 25 11.30 9.70 -10.37
N ASP A 26 10.23 10.45 -10.36
CA ASP A 26 10.16 11.67 -9.57
C ASP A 26 9.57 11.39 -8.19
N ALA A 27 10.13 10.42 -7.50
CA ALA A 27 9.58 9.95 -6.24
C ALA A 27 10.13 10.74 -5.06
N TYR A 28 9.75 12.00 -4.96
CA TYR A 28 10.04 12.81 -3.79
C TYR A 28 8.76 12.97 -2.98
N ALA A 29 8.89 13.39 -1.74
CA ALA A 29 7.80 13.28 -0.78
C ALA A 29 6.48 13.90 -1.24
N SER A 30 6.52 15.08 -1.86
CA SER A 30 5.27 15.70 -2.27
C SER A 30 4.63 14.97 -3.45
N ALA A 31 5.43 14.41 -4.36
CA ALA A 31 4.88 13.63 -5.46
C ALA A 31 4.31 12.32 -4.94
N ILE A 32 4.98 11.71 -3.97
CA ILE A 32 4.48 10.48 -3.35
C ILE A 32 3.16 10.76 -2.64
N ARG A 33 3.09 11.87 -1.93
CA ARG A 33 1.85 12.25 -1.25
C ARG A 33 0.70 12.40 -2.24
N GLN A 34 0.97 13.06 -3.35
CA GLN A 34 -0.06 13.27 -4.36
C GLN A 34 -0.57 11.93 -4.91
N LYS A 35 0.35 11.02 -5.21
CA LYS A 35 -0.04 9.71 -5.69
C LYS A 35 -0.77 8.91 -4.63
N ALA A 36 -0.37 9.06 -3.37
CA ALA A 36 -1.06 8.35 -2.29
C ALA A 36 -2.50 8.82 -2.16
N MET A 37 -2.73 10.11 -2.33
CA MET A 37 -4.10 10.62 -2.28
C MET A 37 -4.93 10.11 -3.45
N GLU A 38 -4.32 10.06 -4.62
CA GLU A 38 -5.03 9.54 -5.80
C GLU A 38 -5.39 8.07 -5.64
N LEU A 39 -4.44 7.29 -5.15
CA LEU A 39 -4.66 5.86 -5.02
C LEU A 39 -5.55 5.51 -3.84
N GLY A 40 -5.39 6.20 -2.74
CA GLY A 40 -6.11 5.89 -1.53
C GLY A 40 -7.49 6.52 -1.44
N GLY A 41 -7.76 7.49 -2.27
CA GLY A 41 -9.07 8.13 -2.28
C GLY A 41 -9.39 8.96 -1.06
N ARG A 42 -8.37 9.41 -0.34
CA ARG A 42 -8.61 10.23 0.85
C ARG A 42 -7.42 11.14 1.06
N LYS A 43 -7.63 12.13 1.92
CA LYS A 43 -6.61 13.08 2.22
C LYS A 43 -5.48 12.46 2.99
N VAL A 44 -4.27 12.81 2.64
CA VAL A 44 -3.07 12.32 3.30
C VAL A 44 -2.20 13.52 3.61
N THR A 45 -1.70 13.61 4.84
CA THR A 45 -0.86 14.73 5.20
C THR A 45 0.58 14.50 4.78
N PHE A 46 1.28 15.58 4.53
CA PHE A 46 2.68 15.50 4.18
C PHE A 46 3.48 14.87 5.32
N GLY A 47 3.15 15.26 6.55
CA GLY A 47 3.86 14.72 7.70
C GLY A 47 3.75 13.21 7.83
N SER A 48 2.55 12.66 7.59
CA SER A 48 2.39 11.22 7.71
C SER A 48 3.18 10.48 6.65
N VAL A 49 3.24 11.03 5.44
CA VAL A 49 4.03 10.44 4.39
C VAL A 49 5.52 10.49 4.75
N PHE A 50 5.96 11.63 5.23
CA PHE A 50 7.36 11.82 5.56
C PHE A 50 7.82 10.89 6.67
N ILE A 51 7.00 10.77 7.71
CA ILE A 51 7.31 9.87 8.82
C ILE A 51 7.31 8.42 8.35
N THR A 52 6.36 8.05 7.51
CA THR A 52 6.29 6.68 7.02
C THR A 52 7.49 6.35 6.13
N LEU A 53 7.90 7.29 5.28
CA LEU A 53 9.10 7.08 4.47
C LEU A 53 10.32 6.87 5.35
N GLY A 54 10.41 7.61 6.45
CA GLY A 54 11.50 7.44 7.40
C GLY A 54 11.51 6.05 8.01
N ARG A 55 10.33 5.57 8.40
CA ARG A 55 10.22 4.23 8.95
C ARG A 55 10.60 3.17 7.95
N LEU A 56 10.13 3.32 6.71
CA LEU A 56 10.43 2.35 5.67
C LEU A 56 11.93 2.34 5.37
N GLN A 57 12.56 3.51 5.46
CA GLN A 57 13.99 3.57 5.27
C GLN A 57 14.73 2.88 6.40
N GLU A 58 14.27 3.05 7.63
CA GLU A 58 14.87 2.36 8.77
C GLU A 58 14.73 0.86 8.66
N LYS A 59 13.64 0.39 8.12
CA LYS A 59 13.44 -1.04 7.93
C LYS A 59 14.25 -1.59 6.76
N GLY A 60 14.89 -0.75 5.99
CA GLY A 60 15.67 -1.19 4.84
C GLY A 60 14.83 -1.46 3.61
N TYR A 61 13.61 -0.97 3.57
CA TYR A 61 12.72 -1.19 2.45
C TYR A 61 12.84 -0.15 1.37
N VAL A 62 13.29 1.05 1.73
CA VAL A 62 13.52 2.10 0.76
C VAL A 62 14.87 2.76 1.03
N ALA A 63 15.43 3.37 0.01
CA ALA A 63 16.63 4.17 0.12
C ALA A 63 16.30 5.56 -0.37
N SER A 64 17.04 6.54 0.10
CA SER A 64 16.83 7.90 -0.35
C SER A 64 18.14 8.52 -0.81
N LYS A 65 18.00 9.51 -1.66
CA LYS A 65 19.16 10.18 -2.20
C LYS A 65 18.79 11.63 -2.42
N ARG A 66 19.69 12.51 -2.06
CA ARG A 66 19.46 13.92 -2.27
C ARG A 66 19.67 14.23 -3.75
N GLY A 67 18.74 14.95 -4.33
CA GLY A 67 18.90 15.37 -5.71
C GLY A 67 19.79 16.58 -5.83
N THR A 68 20.05 17.01 -7.05
CA THR A 68 20.84 18.20 -7.27
C THR A 68 19.98 19.42 -7.01
N PRO A 69 20.57 20.53 -6.58
CA PRO A 69 19.83 21.75 -6.41
C PRO A 69 19.26 22.23 -7.75
N SER A 70 18.08 22.80 -7.71
CA SER A 70 17.50 23.30 -8.92
C SER A 70 18.21 24.55 -9.36
N SER A 71 18.21 24.80 -10.64
CA SER A 71 18.87 25.99 -11.18
C SER A 71 18.17 27.26 -10.73
N ASN A 72 16.97 27.15 -10.21
CA ASN A 72 16.26 28.31 -9.70
C ASN A 72 16.58 28.61 -8.26
N GLY A 73 17.51 27.91 -7.68
CA GLY A 73 17.85 28.13 -6.29
C GLY A 73 16.97 27.43 -5.30
N GLY A 74 16.09 26.55 -5.73
CA GLY A 74 15.28 25.79 -4.82
C GLY A 74 16.09 24.78 -4.06
N ARG A 75 15.54 24.29 -2.94
CA ARG A 75 16.23 23.28 -2.17
C ARG A 75 16.27 22.00 -2.94
N PRO A 76 17.35 21.22 -2.81
CA PRO A 76 17.40 19.91 -3.44
C PRO A 76 16.32 19.03 -2.86
N LYS A 77 15.68 18.26 -3.71
CA LYS A 77 14.67 17.31 -3.26
C LYS A 77 15.32 16.00 -2.94
N ARG A 78 14.74 15.30 -1.99
CA ARG A 78 15.20 13.96 -1.67
C ARG A 78 14.33 12.98 -2.42
N TYR A 79 14.98 12.10 -3.14
CA TYR A 79 14.27 11.09 -3.94
C TYR A 79 14.36 9.75 -3.24
N TYR A 80 13.30 8.98 -3.33
CA TYR A 80 13.19 7.68 -2.68
C TYR A 80 13.08 6.58 -3.73
N ARG A 81 13.61 5.43 -3.40
CA ARG A 81 13.49 4.29 -4.30
C ARG A 81 13.31 3.02 -3.50
N MET A 82 12.67 2.06 -4.13
CA MET A 82 12.41 0.78 -3.50
C MET A 82 13.68 -0.06 -3.45
N ARG A 83 13.90 -0.70 -2.33
CA ARG A 83 14.97 -1.68 -2.24
C ARG A 83 14.36 -3.06 -2.42
N ALA A 84 15.22 -4.05 -2.69
CA ALA A 84 14.73 -5.41 -2.93
C ALA A 84 13.89 -5.94 -1.77
N ALA A 85 14.31 -5.64 -0.53
CA ALA A 85 13.55 -6.09 0.63
C ALA A 85 12.17 -5.45 0.68
N GLY A 86 12.07 -4.19 0.26
CA GLY A 86 10.77 -3.51 0.22
C GLY A 86 9.86 -4.10 -0.83
N GLU A 87 10.41 -4.45 -1.97
CA GLU A 87 9.62 -5.06 -3.01
C GLU A 87 9.08 -6.40 -2.56
N ARG A 88 9.91 -7.20 -1.90
CA ARG A 88 9.46 -8.51 -1.39
C ARG A 88 8.35 -8.34 -0.37
N ALA A 89 8.53 -7.38 0.55
CA ALA A 89 7.53 -7.15 1.58
C ALA A 89 6.20 -6.71 0.98
N LEU A 90 6.25 -5.86 -0.04
CA LEU A 90 5.03 -5.40 -0.68
C LEU A 90 4.35 -6.52 -1.46
N ARG A 91 5.12 -7.35 -2.15
CA ARG A 91 4.54 -8.49 -2.86
C ARG A 91 3.87 -9.45 -1.89
N GLU A 92 4.51 -9.73 -0.77
CA GLU A 92 3.92 -10.60 0.25
C GLU A 92 2.64 -10.02 0.81
N ALA A 93 2.63 -8.71 1.05
CA ALA A 93 1.44 -8.07 1.58
C ALA A 93 0.29 -8.16 0.58
N PHE A 94 0.59 -7.98 -0.70
CA PHE A 94 -0.46 -8.07 -1.73
C PHE A 94 -0.96 -9.50 -1.89
N GLU A 95 -0.09 -10.48 -1.78
CA GLU A 95 -0.50 -11.87 -1.87
C GLU A 95 -1.38 -12.28 -0.71
N THR A 96 -1.03 -11.83 0.48
CA THR A 96 -1.87 -12.07 1.64
C THR A 96 -3.22 -11.42 1.47
N SER A 97 -3.23 -10.17 1.03
CA SER A 97 -4.47 -9.44 0.81
C SER A 97 -5.34 -10.14 -0.22
N LYS A 98 -4.73 -10.67 -1.27
CA LYS A 98 -5.47 -11.36 -2.30
C LYS A 98 -6.15 -12.62 -1.73
N ARG A 99 -5.43 -13.38 -0.91
CA ARG A 99 -6.03 -14.56 -0.28
C ARG A 99 -7.18 -14.18 0.62
N LEU A 100 -7.02 -13.12 1.40
CA LEU A 100 -8.08 -12.65 2.27
C LEU A 100 -9.30 -12.21 1.47
N GLN A 101 -9.06 -11.49 0.39
CA GLN A 101 -10.15 -11.02 -0.45
C GLN A 101 -10.88 -12.16 -1.11
N GLN A 102 -10.18 -13.17 -1.57
CA GLN A 102 -10.79 -14.30 -2.21
C GLN A 102 -11.64 -15.09 -1.22
N THR A 103 -11.14 -15.28 -0.01
CA THR A 103 -11.90 -15.98 1.02
C THR A 103 -13.13 -15.21 1.40
N ALA A 104 -12.99 -13.89 1.60
CA ALA A 104 -14.12 -13.06 1.97
C ALA A 104 -15.16 -13.00 0.85
N ALA A 105 -14.70 -12.95 -0.40
CA ALA A 105 -15.61 -12.87 -1.53
C ALA A 105 -16.52 -14.09 -1.60
N SER A 106 -15.97 -15.26 -1.33
CA SER A 106 -16.79 -16.46 -1.28
C SER A 106 -17.87 -16.37 -0.22
N ARG A 107 -17.48 -15.87 0.95
CA ARG A 107 -18.46 -15.77 2.05
C ARG A 107 -19.48 -14.67 1.77
N PHE A 108 -19.05 -13.59 1.14
CA PHE A 108 -19.99 -12.53 0.79
C PHE A 108 -21.06 -13.04 -0.17
N GLN A 109 -20.68 -13.84 -1.13
CA GLN A 109 -21.64 -14.41 -2.06
C GLN A 109 -22.62 -15.32 -1.33
N PHE A 110 -22.11 -16.12 -0.40
CA PHE A 110 -22.97 -17.01 0.37
C PHE A 110 -23.95 -16.22 1.22
N VAL A 111 -23.49 -15.14 1.85
CA VAL A 111 -24.36 -14.32 2.68
C VAL A 111 -25.44 -13.66 1.83
N GLU A 112 -25.07 -13.16 0.67
CA GLU A 112 -26.06 -12.56 -0.23
C GLU A 112 -27.09 -13.56 -0.67
N TRP A 113 -26.65 -14.77 -0.99
CA TRP A 113 -27.58 -15.80 -1.37
C TRP A 113 -28.55 -16.10 -0.24
N LYS A 114 -28.05 -16.16 0.98
CA LYS A 114 -28.93 -16.43 2.13
C LYS A 114 -29.92 -15.31 2.36
N ILE A 115 -29.50 -14.07 2.20
CA ILE A 115 -30.42 -12.96 2.37
C ILE A 115 -31.50 -12.99 1.32
N GLN A 116 -31.16 -13.25 0.08
CA GLN A 116 -32.17 -13.35 -0.96
C GLN A 116 -33.10 -14.52 -0.73
N ASN A 117 -32.55 -15.60 -0.20
CA ASN A 117 -33.33 -16.79 -0.03
C ASN A 117 -34.30 -16.75 1.15
N ILE A 118 -34.15 -15.78 2.03
CA ILE A 118 -35.14 -15.55 3.06
C ILE A 118 -36.47 -15.20 2.42
N GLN A 119 -36.44 -14.48 1.31
CA GLN A 119 -37.64 -14.09 0.64
C GLN A 119 -38.08 -15.13 -0.39
N ASN A 120 -37.21 -16.03 -0.77
CA ASN A 120 -37.52 -17.03 -1.77
C ASN A 120 -36.90 -18.35 -1.34
N PRO A 121 -37.51 -19.00 -0.38
CA PRO A 121 -36.87 -20.18 0.23
C PRO A 121 -36.72 -21.38 -0.70
N THR A 122 -37.35 -21.38 -1.85
CA THR A 122 -37.23 -22.53 -2.75
C THR A 122 -36.02 -22.40 -3.67
N ALA A 123 -35.33 -21.27 -3.66
CA ALA A 123 -34.15 -21.09 -4.49
C ALA A 123 -32.98 -21.84 -3.88
N GLU A 124 -32.06 -22.28 -4.72
CA GLU A 124 -30.87 -22.97 -4.24
C GLU A 124 -29.65 -22.28 -4.74
N PRO A 125 -28.53 -22.41 -4.01
CA PRO A 125 -27.31 -21.76 -4.45
C PRO A 125 -26.78 -22.41 -5.70
N ASP A 126 -26.33 -21.57 -6.57
CA ASP A 126 -25.84 -22.06 -7.75
C ASP A 126 -24.45 -22.46 -7.60
N GLY A 127 -23.94 -23.20 -8.41
CA GLY A 127 -22.54 -23.44 -8.39
C GLY A 127 -22.06 -24.24 -7.26
N SER A 128 -22.86 -24.91 -6.71
CA SER A 128 -22.48 -25.69 -5.59
C SER A 128 -21.28 -26.50 -5.78
#